data_f81d756e1edc727e02199e6970b36314
#
_entry.id   f81d756e1edc727e02199e6970b36314
#
_cell.length_a   1.000
_cell.length_b   1.000
_cell.length_c   1.000
_cell.angle_alpha   90.00
_cell.angle_beta   90.00
_cell.angle_gamma   90.00
#
_symmetry.space_group_name_H-M   'P 1'
#
loop_
_entity.id
_entity.type
_entity.pdbx_description
1 polymer ?
#
loop_
_entity_poly.entity_id
_entity_poly.type
_entity_poly.pdbx_seq_one_letter_code
_entity_poly.pdbx_strand_id
1 'polypeptide(L)'
;LWGFATAAAGLIIALASPILGAIADASGRRKPWIAGFGAIFVIGACFMWIGKPGDPSIILPLLIAYGFATIGVEFATVFNNAMMPTLVPPDKIGRLSGSGWALGYVGGILSLIVVLGFMAANPTTGRTLFGLVPILGLDPATFQGDRISAPLSGLWFVVFVLPMFLLTPDFPAKVSPGHAVRAGLTDLRHTLSELPKHRSTMAFLIANMIYTDGLVSLFAFGGIYAAGTFGWNTIQIGTFGIVLALAGTFGAFMGGKLDDALGPKRVITGSILLLLTSIIAILLIDRETIFFIKVTPPVPGGGLFGAPAEKAYLLLGCLIGMAGGPLQAASRTLLIRLAPQDRIAQFFGLFALTGKVTSFMGPLLIGLVTAVTASQKAGMAVLVLFFVGGLGLLARVREA
;
A
#
# COMPACT_ATOMS: atom_id res chain seq x y z
N LEU A 1 1.01 -21.08 -5.52
CA LEU A 1 -0.46 -20.91 -5.58
C LEU A 1 -0.87 -19.50 -5.10
N TRP A 2 -0.40 -19.05 -3.92
CA TRP A 2 -0.75 -17.72 -3.37
C TRP A 2 -0.42 -16.57 -4.34
N GLY A 3 0.78 -16.58 -4.93
CA GLY A 3 1.19 -15.57 -5.92
C GLY A 3 0.27 -15.53 -7.15
N PHE A 4 -0.24 -16.67 -7.61
CA PHE A 4 -1.20 -16.72 -8.72
C PHE A 4 -2.55 -16.09 -8.33
N ALA A 5 -3.05 -16.33 -7.11
CA ALA A 5 -4.28 -15.71 -6.62
C ALA A 5 -4.15 -14.19 -6.51
N THR A 6 -3.01 -13.72 -5.98
CA THR A 6 -2.69 -12.28 -5.90
C THR A 6 -2.59 -11.65 -7.29
N ALA A 7 -1.92 -12.31 -8.24
CA ALA A 7 -1.79 -11.83 -9.62
C ALA A 7 -3.15 -11.79 -10.34
N ALA A 8 -3.99 -12.81 -10.18
CA ALA A 8 -5.32 -12.84 -10.75
C ALA A 8 -6.22 -11.75 -10.18
N ALA A 9 -6.23 -11.56 -8.86
CA ALA A 9 -6.96 -10.46 -8.22
C ALA A 9 -6.45 -9.10 -8.70
N GLY A 10 -5.12 -8.89 -8.77
CA GLY A 10 -4.49 -7.68 -9.29
C GLY A 10 -4.88 -7.37 -10.72
N LEU A 11 -4.94 -8.37 -11.60
CA LEU A 11 -5.37 -8.22 -12.99
C LEU A 11 -6.85 -7.80 -13.09
N ILE A 12 -7.72 -8.44 -12.30
CA ILE A 12 -9.15 -8.07 -12.25
C ILE A 12 -9.30 -6.61 -11.76
N ILE A 13 -8.58 -6.23 -10.71
CA ILE A 13 -8.59 -4.87 -10.17
C ILE A 13 -8.11 -3.89 -11.24
N ALA A 14 -6.99 -4.17 -11.89
CA ALA A 14 -6.42 -3.32 -12.92
C ALA A 14 -7.41 -3.05 -14.07
N LEU A 15 -8.01 -4.10 -14.61
CA LEU A 15 -8.91 -3.98 -15.76
C LEU A 15 -10.29 -3.42 -15.41
N ALA A 16 -10.84 -3.79 -14.25
CA ALA A 16 -12.18 -3.39 -13.87
C ALA A 16 -12.25 -1.99 -13.19
N SER A 17 -11.16 -1.51 -12.56
CA SER A 17 -11.18 -0.22 -11.84
C SER A 17 -11.60 0.97 -12.70
N PRO A 18 -11.07 1.20 -13.92
CA PRO A 18 -11.50 2.31 -14.76
C PRO A 18 -12.97 2.18 -15.20
N ILE A 19 -13.40 0.94 -15.48
CA ILE A 19 -14.78 0.63 -15.89
C ILE A 19 -15.76 0.96 -14.77
N LEU A 20 -15.51 0.41 -13.59
CA LEU A 20 -16.37 0.61 -12.42
C LEU A 20 -16.34 2.08 -11.97
N GLY A 21 -15.19 2.74 -12.05
CA GLY A 21 -15.07 4.17 -11.79
C GLY A 21 -15.94 5.02 -12.71
N ALA A 22 -15.92 4.75 -14.01
CA ALA A 22 -16.74 5.45 -14.99
C ALA A 22 -18.24 5.21 -14.78
N ILE A 23 -18.65 3.98 -14.47
CA ILE A 23 -20.05 3.65 -14.15
C ILE A 23 -20.48 4.38 -12.85
N ALA A 24 -19.60 4.45 -11.85
CA ALA A 24 -19.89 5.15 -10.61
C ALA A 24 -20.02 6.67 -10.82
N ASP A 25 -19.20 7.29 -11.66
CA ASP A 25 -19.32 8.70 -12.03
C ASP A 25 -20.63 8.99 -12.78
N ALA A 26 -21.01 8.12 -13.70
CA ALA A 26 -22.29 8.21 -14.42
C ALA A 26 -23.49 8.03 -13.47
N SER A 27 -23.41 7.11 -12.50
CA SER A 27 -24.48 6.87 -11.52
C SER A 27 -24.67 8.02 -10.53
N GLY A 28 -23.59 8.73 -10.22
CA GLY A 28 -23.53 9.83 -9.24
C GLY A 28 -23.17 9.35 -7.82
N ARG A 29 -23.83 8.33 -7.29
CA ARG A 29 -23.64 7.86 -5.91
C ARG A 29 -22.34 7.08 -5.73
N ARG A 30 -21.66 7.26 -4.58
CA ARG A 30 -20.43 6.53 -4.22
C ARG A 30 -20.64 5.52 -3.09
N LYS A 31 -21.44 5.88 -2.08
CA LYS A 31 -21.68 5.02 -0.92
C LYS A 31 -22.22 3.63 -1.25
N PRO A 32 -23.18 3.43 -2.18
CA PRO A 32 -23.63 2.08 -2.55
C PRO A 32 -22.51 1.19 -3.08
N TRP A 33 -21.54 1.76 -3.83
CA TRP A 33 -20.38 1.04 -4.34
C TRP A 33 -19.43 0.63 -3.20
N ILE A 34 -19.16 1.56 -2.25
CA ILE A 34 -18.35 1.28 -1.06
C ILE A 34 -19.03 0.19 -0.21
N ALA A 35 -20.35 0.25 -0.02
CA ALA A 35 -21.09 -0.76 0.74
C ALA A 35 -21.03 -2.12 0.06
N GLY A 36 -21.28 -2.21 -1.25
CA GLY A 36 -21.27 -3.47 -2.00
C GLY A 36 -19.90 -4.13 -1.99
N PHE A 37 -18.86 -3.40 -2.34
CA PHE A 37 -17.49 -3.94 -2.35
C PHE A 37 -16.94 -4.16 -0.94
N GLY A 38 -17.32 -3.32 0.03
CA GLY A 38 -17.02 -3.55 1.43
C GLY A 38 -17.66 -4.84 1.97
N ALA A 39 -18.90 -5.15 1.56
CA ALA A 39 -19.53 -6.41 1.91
C ALA A 39 -18.78 -7.61 1.31
N ILE A 40 -18.33 -7.52 0.04
CA ILE A 40 -17.51 -8.56 -0.60
C ILE A 40 -16.20 -8.76 0.19
N PHE A 41 -15.55 -7.67 0.62
CA PHE A 41 -14.36 -7.75 1.46
C PHE A 41 -14.64 -8.47 2.77
N VAL A 42 -15.67 -8.06 3.51
CA VAL A 42 -16.01 -8.63 4.83
C VAL A 42 -16.36 -10.11 4.71
N ILE A 43 -17.19 -10.49 3.73
CA ILE A 43 -17.55 -11.88 3.49
C ILE A 43 -16.32 -12.72 3.16
N GLY A 44 -15.47 -12.26 2.23
CA GLY A 44 -14.23 -12.94 1.88
C GLY A 44 -13.28 -13.08 3.07
N ALA A 45 -13.08 -12.01 3.85
CA ALA A 45 -12.25 -12.03 5.05
C ALA A 45 -12.79 -13.01 6.12
N CYS A 46 -14.10 -13.01 6.39
CA CYS A 46 -14.72 -13.97 7.30
C CYS A 46 -14.59 -15.42 6.80
N PHE A 47 -14.70 -15.64 5.49
CA PHE A 47 -14.56 -16.97 4.90
C PHE A 47 -13.14 -17.52 5.04
N MET A 48 -12.14 -16.66 5.11
CA MET A 48 -10.75 -17.08 5.32
C MET A 48 -10.52 -17.78 6.69
N TRP A 49 -11.44 -17.69 7.61
CA TRP A 49 -11.43 -18.44 8.86
C TRP A 49 -11.35 -19.97 8.67
N ILE A 50 -11.82 -20.51 7.53
CA ILE A 50 -11.75 -21.95 7.24
C ILE A 50 -10.32 -22.48 7.08
N GLY A 51 -9.32 -21.59 6.93
CA GLY A 51 -7.91 -21.92 6.65
C GLY A 51 -7.25 -22.74 7.75
N LYS A 52 -7.45 -24.06 7.80
CA LYS A 52 -6.78 -24.96 8.74
C LYS A 52 -5.44 -25.43 8.19
N PRO A 53 -4.34 -25.34 8.95
CA PRO A 53 -3.06 -25.91 8.54
C PRO A 53 -3.17 -27.41 8.34
N GLY A 54 -2.48 -27.93 7.30
CA GLY A 54 -2.43 -29.37 7.01
C GLY A 54 -3.60 -29.93 6.19
N ASP A 55 -4.59 -29.11 5.83
CA ASP A 55 -5.71 -29.54 4.98
C ASP A 55 -5.60 -28.97 3.54
N PRO A 56 -5.13 -29.77 2.56
CA PRO A 56 -5.00 -29.30 1.17
C PRO A 56 -6.34 -29.00 0.50
N SER A 57 -7.46 -29.59 0.96
CA SER A 57 -8.77 -29.44 0.33
C SER A 57 -9.32 -28.01 0.42
N ILE A 58 -8.90 -27.28 1.44
CA ILE A 58 -9.36 -25.88 1.66
C ILE A 58 -8.51 -24.83 0.95
N ILE A 59 -7.39 -25.21 0.32
CA ILE A 59 -6.46 -24.23 -0.30
C ILE A 59 -7.18 -23.43 -1.39
N LEU A 60 -7.90 -24.10 -2.30
CA LEU A 60 -8.59 -23.41 -3.39
C LEU A 60 -9.72 -22.50 -2.88
N PRO A 61 -10.66 -22.93 -2.01
CA PRO A 61 -11.63 -22.05 -1.39
C PRO A 61 -11.01 -20.87 -0.66
N LEU A 62 -9.88 -21.08 0.04
CA LEU A 62 -9.15 -20.02 0.75
C LEU A 62 -8.57 -18.97 -0.21
N LEU A 63 -7.96 -19.40 -1.32
CA LEU A 63 -7.42 -18.51 -2.33
C LEU A 63 -8.53 -17.71 -3.05
N ILE A 64 -9.68 -18.32 -3.30
CA ILE A 64 -10.85 -17.64 -3.84
C ILE A 64 -11.37 -16.58 -2.85
N ALA A 65 -11.53 -16.92 -1.58
CA ALA A 65 -11.93 -15.99 -0.54
C ALA A 65 -10.97 -14.80 -0.40
N TYR A 66 -9.66 -15.06 -0.43
CA TYR A 66 -8.61 -14.05 -0.46
C TYR A 66 -8.73 -13.14 -1.69
N GLY A 67 -8.95 -13.72 -2.88
CA GLY A 67 -9.14 -12.96 -4.12
C GLY A 67 -10.34 -12.01 -4.02
N PHE A 68 -11.49 -12.49 -3.56
CA PHE A 68 -12.67 -11.66 -3.35
C PHE A 68 -12.45 -10.57 -2.29
N ALA A 69 -11.81 -10.91 -1.16
CA ALA A 69 -11.48 -9.92 -0.14
C ALA A 69 -10.57 -8.81 -0.71
N THR A 70 -9.53 -9.19 -1.44
CA THR A 70 -8.60 -8.24 -2.07
C THR A 70 -9.31 -7.33 -3.08
N ILE A 71 -10.12 -7.90 -3.98
CA ILE A 71 -10.92 -7.14 -4.95
C ILE A 71 -11.90 -6.20 -4.24
N GLY A 72 -12.57 -6.68 -3.20
CA GLY A 72 -13.55 -5.90 -2.44
C GLY A 72 -12.93 -4.66 -1.79
N VAL A 73 -11.84 -4.81 -1.05
CA VAL A 73 -11.21 -3.68 -0.36
C VAL A 73 -10.58 -2.68 -1.32
N GLU A 74 -9.99 -3.14 -2.43
CA GLU A 74 -9.38 -2.25 -3.43
C GLU A 74 -10.44 -1.39 -4.13
N PHE A 75 -11.56 -1.97 -4.58
CA PHE A 75 -12.63 -1.17 -5.19
C PHE A 75 -13.32 -0.24 -4.17
N ALA A 76 -13.56 -0.70 -2.94
CA ALA A 76 -14.05 0.18 -1.89
C ALA A 76 -13.11 1.38 -1.69
N THR A 77 -11.80 1.17 -1.73
CA THR A 77 -10.78 2.23 -1.63
C THR A 77 -10.82 3.20 -2.82
N VAL A 78 -11.00 2.72 -4.04
CA VAL A 78 -11.15 3.59 -5.24
C VAL A 78 -12.32 4.56 -5.07
N PHE A 79 -13.49 4.06 -4.66
CA PHE A 79 -14.67 4.91 -4.48
C PHE A 79 -14.58 5.81 -3.25
N ASN A 80 -13.96 5.35 -2.16
CA ASN A 80 -13.70 6.17 -1.00
C ASN A 80 -12.76 7.34 -1.33
N ASN A 81 -11.70 7.09 -2.09
CA ASN A 81 -10.79 8.15 -2.54
C ASN A 81 -11.51 9.17 -3.45
N ALA A 82 -12.45 8.72 -4.29
CA ALA A 82 -13.24 9.60 -5.14
C ALA A 82 -14.20 10.52 -4.36
N MET A 83 -14.45 10.25 -3.08
CA MET A 83 -15.23 11.16 -2.21
C MET A 83 -14.40 12.32 -1.67
N MET A 84 -13.07 12.23 -1.62
CA MET A 84 -12.20 13.22 -0.97
C MET A 84 -12.45 14.68 -1.39
N PRO A 85 -12.66 15.00 -2.68
CA PRO A 85 -12.87 16.39 -3.12
C PRO A 85 -14.13 17.03 -2.55
N THR A 86 -15.10 16.25 -2.07
CA THR A 86 -16.36 16.77 -1.52
C THR A 86 -16.38 16.88 0.00
N LEU A 87 -15.37 16.32 0.66
CA LEU A 87 -15.31 16.26 2.13
C LEU A 87 -14.65 17.48 2.75
N VAL A 88 -13.73 18.12 2.02
CA VAL A 88 -12.99 19.30 2.49
C VAL A 88 -12.76 20.28 1.34
N PRO A 89 -12.51 21.56 1.65
CA PRO A 89 -12.07 22.55 0.66
C PRO A 89 -10.76 22.13 -0.04
N PRO A 90 -10.51 22.60 -1.27
CA PRO A 90 -9.34 22.21 -2.07
C PRO A 90 -7.99 22.45 -1.39
N ASP A 91 -7.89 23.46 -0.53
CA ASP A 91 -6.70 23.83 0.25
C ASP A 91 -6.42 22.88 1.43
N LYS A 92 -7.33 21.92 1.73
CA LYS A 92 -7.22 20.96 2.84
C LYS A 92 -7.20 19.50 2.40
N ILE A 93 -7.18 19.22 1.10
CA ILE A 93 -7.20 17.85 0.57
C ILE A 93 -5.91 17.12 0.96
N GLY A 94 -4.76 17.79 0.99
CA GLY A 94 -3.48 17.23 1.42
C GLY A 94 -3.54 16.72 2.86
N ARG A 95 -4.05 17.52 3.79
CA ARG A 95 -4.26 17.08 5.19
C ARG A 95 -5.21 15.91 5.31
N LEU A 96 -6.32 15.91 4.57
CA LEU A 96 -7.27 14.79 4.57
C LEU A 96 -6.57 13.51 4.09
N SER A 97 -5.86 13.58 2.96
CA SER A 97 -5.14 12.46 2.37
C SER A 97 -4.04 11.94 3.30
N GLY A 98 -3.19 12.84 3.82
CA GLY A 98 -2.08 12.49 4.71
C GLY A 98 -2.54 11.94 6.05
N SER A 99 -3.58 12.53 6.67
CA SER A 99 -4.18 12.02 7.90
C SER A 99 -4.80 10.64 7.71
N GLY A 100 -5.47 10.39 6.57
CA GLY A 100 -6.02 9.08 6.24
C GLY A 100 -4.93 8.01 6.15
N TRP A 101 -3.79 8.30 5.49
CA TRP A 101 -2.64 7.40 5.44
C TRP A 101 -2.01 7.18 6.82
N ALA A 102 -1.83 8.24 7.61
CA ALA A 102 -1.28 8.15 8.96
C ALA A 102 -2.16 7.28 9.87
N LEU A 103 -3.49 7.49 9.85
CA LEU A 103 -4.44 6.66 10.59
C LEU A 103 -4.45 5.21 10.11
N GLY A 104 -4.23 4.97 8.81
CA GLY A 104 -4.07 3.62 8.27
C GLY A 104 -2.86 2.90 8.86
N TYR A 105 -1.71 3.55 8.97
CA TYR A 105 -0.53 2.97 9.64
C TYR A 105 -0.79 2.72 11.13
N VAL A 106 -1.40 3.66 11.85
CA VAL A 106 -1.79 3.49 13.27
C VAL A 106 -2.73 2.30 13.41
N GLY A 107 -3.76 2.21 12.56
CA GLY A 107 -4.71 1.09 12.57
C GLY A 107 -4.02 -0.26 12.32
N GLY A 108 -3.07 -0.32 11.39
CA GLY A 108 -2.27 -1.51 11.13
C GLY A 108 -1.43 -1.94 12.32
N ILE A 109 -0.73 -1.00 12.98
CA ILE A 109 0.07 -1.27 14.17
C ILE A 109 -0.83 -1.75 15.33
N LEU A 110 -1.96 -1.08 15.57
CA LEU A 110 -2.91 -1.48 16.60
C LEU A 110 -3.48 -2.87 16.34
N SER A 111 -3.86 -3.18 15.09
CA SER A 111 -4.33 -4.50 14.71
C SER A 111 -3.27 -5.57 14.95
N LEU A 112 -2.01 -5.28 14.60
CA LEU A 112 -0.88 -6.19 14.84
C LEU A 112 -0.66 -6.43 16.33
N ILE A 113 -0.72 -5.39 17.18
CA ILE A 113 -0.63 -5.50 18.63
C ILE A 113 -1.77 -6.36 19.19
N VAL A 114 -2.99 -6.14 18.72
CA VAL A 114 -4.17 -6.93 19.16
C VAL A 114 -4.00 -8.40 18.80
N VAL A 115 -3.63 -8.70 17.55
CA VAL A 115 -3.48 -10.09 17.10
C VAL A 115 -2.31 -10.76 17.82
N LEU A 116 -1.11 -10.21 17.75
CA LEU A 116 0.09 -10.86 18.31
C LEU A 116 0.14 -10.80 19.83
N GLY A 117 -0.37 -9.72 20.43
CA GLY A 117 -0.34 -9.52 21.87
C GLY A 117 -1.38 -10.34 22.62
N PHE A 118 -2.57 -10.57 22.03
CA PHE A 118 -3.70 -11.12 22.74
C PHE A 118 -4.32 -12.36 22.10
N MET A 119 -4.13 -12.61 20.79
CA MET A 119 -4.85 -13.66 20.05
C MET A 119 -3.94 -14.76 19.52
N ALA A 120 -2.87 -14.42 18.81
CA ALA A 120 -1.94 -15.38 18.23
C ALA A 120 -0.96 -15.87 19.29
N ALA A 121 -0.91 -17.18 19.51
CA ALA A 121 -0.02 -17.78 20.48
C ALA A 121 0.93 -18.80 19.82
N ASN A 122 2.13 -18.92 20.37
CA ASN A 122 3.08 -19.93 19.95
C ASN A 122 2.51 -21.33 20.26
N PRO A 123 2.43 -22.25 19.28
CA PRO A 123 1.86 -23.59 19.48
C PRO A 123 2.57 -24.42 20.57
N THR A 124 3.88 -24.19 20.79
CA THR A 124 4.66 -24.95 21.79
C THR A 124 4.48 -24.43 23.20
N THR A 125 4.35 -23.12 23.39
CA THR A 125 4.22 -22.51 24.73
C THR A 125 2.76 -22.23 25.12
N GLY A 126 1.85 -22.20 24.16
CA GLY A 126 0.46 -21.80 24.37
C GLY A 126 0.29 -20.33 24.77
N ARG A 127 1.35 -19.49 24.60
CA ARG A 127 1.37 -18.10 25.04
C ARG A 127 1.51 -17.14 23.87
N THR A 128 0.82 -15.99 23.99
CA THR A 128 0.92 -14.87 23.05
C THR A 128 2.24 -14.12 23.21
N LEU A 129 2.49 -13.13 22.37
CA LEU A 129 3.68 -12.27 22.47
C LEU A 129 3.83 -11.61 23.85
N PHE A 130 2.71 -11.30 24.53
CA PHE A 130 2.70 -10.72 25.88
C PHE A 130 2.71 -11.77 27.00
N GLY A 131 2.91 -13.06 26.67
CA GLY A 131 2.94 -14.15 27.65
C GLY A 131 1.54 -14.53 28.19
N LEU A 132 0.48 -14.05 27.56
CA LEU A 132 -0.91 -14.32 27.98
C LEU A 132 -1.44 -15.59 27.32
N VAL A 133 -2.50 -16.16 27.91
CA VAL A 133 -3.35 -17.14 27.22
C VAL A 133 -4.18 -16.40 26.17
N PRO A 134 -4.33 -16.95 24.95
CA PRO A 134 -5.13 -16.31 23.92
C PRO A 134 -6.55 -15.98 24.42
N ILE A 135 -6.99 -14.74 24.17
CA ILE A 135 -8.37 -14.33 24.44
C ILE A 135 -9.35 -15.11 23.55
N LEU A 136 -10.65 -15.10 23.91
CA LEU A 136 -11.71 -15.82 23.21
C LEU A 136 -11.54 -17.35 23.17
N GLY A 137 -10.64 -17.93 23.96
CA GLY A 137 -10.39 -19.36 23.98
C GLY A 137 -9.80 -19.92 22.66
N LEU A 138 -9.08 -19.08 21.91
CA LEU A 138 -8.46 -19.47 20.64
C LEU A 138 -7.40 -20.55 20.86
N ASP A 139 -7.50 -21.65 20.12
CA ASP A 139 -6.61 -22.79 20.22
C ASP A 139 -5.27 -22.55 19.46
N PRO A 140 -4.11 -22.52 20.17
CA PRO A 140 -2.80 -22.35 19.55
C PRO A 140 -2.42 -23.52 18.64
N ALA A 141 -2.85 -24.75 18.93
CA ALA A 141 -2.47 -25.95 18.17
C ALA A 141 -3.03 -25.92 16.74
N THR A 142 -4.15 -25.28 16.54
CA THR A 142 -4.81 -25.12 15.23
C THR A 142 -4.64 -23.72 14.63
N PHE A 143 -3.72 -22.91 15.18
CA PHE A 143 -3.40 -21.55 14.73
C PHE A 143 -4.63 -20.63 14.63
N GLN A 144 -5.59 -20.80 15.55
CA GLN A 144 -6.82 -19.98 15.52
C GLN A 144 -6.53 -18.50 15.71
N GLY A 145 -5.53 -18.13 16.51
CA GLY A 145 -5.11 -16.75 16.70
C GLY A 145 -4.56 -16.08 15.43
N ASP A 146 -3.89 -16.84 14.57
CA ASP A 146 -3.44 -16.32 13.25
C ASP A 146 -4.63 -16.23 12.28
N ARG A 147 -5.50 -17.22 12.30
CA ARG A 147 -6.68 -17.31 11.42
C ARG A 147 -7.71 -16.22 11.69
N ILE A 148 -7.87 -15.79 12.94
CA ILE A 148 -8.83 -14.72 13.32
C ILE A 148 -8.44 -13.37 12.73
N SER A 149 -7.20 -13.17 12.29
CA SER A 149 -6.71 -11.91 11.72
C SER A 149 -7.54 -11.44 10.52
N ALA A 150 -8.00 -12.36 9.68
CA ALA A 150 -8.81 -12.03 8.51
C ALA A 150 -10.25 -11.60 8.89
N PRO A 151 -11.03 -12.38 9.67
CA PRO A 151 -12.31 -11.91 10.21
C PRO A 151 -12.22 -10.61 11.02
N LEU A 152 -11.15 -10.46 11.83
CA LEU A 152 -10.89 -9.23 12.57
C LEU A 152 -10.70 -8.03 11.63
N SER A 153 -10.00 -8.21 10.50
CA SER A 153 -9.87 -7.16 9.48
C SER A 153 -11.22 -6.77 8.88
N GLY A 154 -12.11 -7.74 8.66
CA GLY A 154 -13.49 -7.50 8.24
C GLY A 154 -14.28 -6.68 9.26
N LEU A 155 -14.21 -7.07 10.53
CA LEU A 155 -14.84 -6.32 11.62
C LEU A 155 -14.26 -4.91 11.76
N TRP A 156 -12.94 -4.78 11.67
CA TRP A 156 -12.22 -3.50 11.69
C TRP A 156 -12.71 -2.57 10.59
N PHE A 157 -12.83 -3.10 9.37
CA PHE A 157 -13.37 -2.32 8.25
C PHE A 157 -14.81 -1.84 8.56
N VAL A 158 -15.71 -2.71 9.02
CA VAL A 158 -17.10 -2.32 9.33
C VAL A 158 -17.14 -1.20 10.36
N VAL A 159 -16.39 -1.34 11.46
CA VAL A 159 -16.37 -0.35 12.55
C VAL A 159 -15.86 1.01 12.05
N PHE A 160 -14.75 1.03 11.29
CA PHE A 160 -14.12 2.27 10.89
C PHE A 160 -14.69 2.88 9.60
N VAL A 161 -15.42 2.11 8.78
CA VAL A 161 -16.14 2.68 7.64
C VAL A 161 -17.51 3.25 8.03
N LEU A 162 -18.11 2.79 9.15
CA LEU A 162 -19.42 3.23 9.59
C LEU A 162 -19.55 4.75 9.77
N PRO A 163 -18.58 5.48 10.38
CA PRO A 163 -18.65 6.94 10.46
C PRO A 163 -18.72 7.62 9.09
N MET A 164 -18.04 7.08 8.07
CA MET A 164 -18.14 7.60 6.70
C MET A 164 -19.59 7.48 6.18
N PHE A 165 -20.26 6.34 6.41
CA PHE A 165 -21.65 6.18 5.99
C PHE A 165 -22.62 7.11 6.74
N LEU A 166 -22.38 7.36 8.03
CA LEU A 166 -23.27 8.13 8.88
C LEU A 166 -23.05 9.64 8.79
N LEU A 167 -21.79 10.09 8.65
CA LEU A 167 -21.41 11.47 8.87
C LEU A 167 -21.02 12.23 7.59
N THR A 168 -20.77 11.53 6.46
CA THR A 168 -20.41 12.22 5.23
C THR A 168 -21.60 12.30 4.26
N PRO A 169 -21.67 13.32 3.39
CA PRO A 169 -22.65 13.37 2.32
C PRO A 169 -22.31 12.35 1.21
N ASP A 170 -23.32 11.95 0.44
CA ASP A 170 -23.13 11.23 -0.82
C ASP A 170 -23.50 12.14 -2.00
N PHE A 171 -23.06 11.79 -3.17
CA PHE A 171 -23.43 12.49 -4.39
C PHE A 171 -24.91 12.19 -4.76
N PRO A 172 -25.62 13.13 -5.39
CA PRO A 172 -26.95 12.87 -5.89
C PRO A 172 -26.93 11.83 -7.02
N ALA A 173 -27.96 11.00 -7.09
CA ALA A 173 -28.13 10.09 -8.22
C ALA A 173 -28.35 10.88 -9.51
N LYS A 174 -27.58 10.56 -10.54
CA LYS A 174 -27.68 11.21 -11.86
C LYS A 174 -28.62 10.48 -12.80
N VAL A 175 -28.44 9.16 -12.92
CA VAL A 175 -29.21 8.29 -13.82
C VAL A 175 -29.52 6.93 -13.18
N SER A 176 -30.43 6.19 -13.77
CA SER A 176 -30.73 4.81 -13.32
C SER A 176 -29.54 3.87 -13.58
N PRO A 177 -29.40 2.76 -12.82
CA PRO A 177 -28.24 1.87 -12.92
C PRO A 177 -27.98 1.31 -14.33
N GLY A 178 -29.03 0.95 -15.08
CA GLY A 178 -28.87 0.42 -16.43
C GLY A 178 -28.33 1.47 -17.43
N HIS A 179 -28.78 2.70 -17.32
CA HIS A 179 -28.23 3.82 -18.12
C HIS A 179 -26.80 4.19 -17.68
N ALA A 180 -26.48 4.09 -16.39
CA ALA A 180 -25.15 4.39 -15.88
C ALA A 180 -24.08 3.48 -16.48
N VAL A 181 -24.36 2.19 -16.69
CA VAL A 181 -23.41 1.27 -17.32
C VAL A 181 -23.06 1.72 -18.75
N ARG A 182 -24.10 2.00 -19.58
CA ARG A 182 -23.88 2.41 -20.97
C ARG A 182 -23.19 3.78 -21.07
N ALA A 183 -23.65 4.73 -20.27
CA ALA A 183 -23.04 6.07 -20.21
C ALA A 183 -21.58 5.99 -19.75
N GLY A 184 -21.31 5.26 -18.65
CA GLY A 184 -19.96 5.11 -18.11
C GLY A 184 -18.99 4.46 -19.09
N LEU A 185 -19.40 3.43 -19.81
CA LEU A 185 -18.55 2.79 -20.85
C LEU A 185 -18.26 3.74 -22.03
N THR A 186 -19.25 4.54 -22.42
CA THR A 186 -19.06 5.56 -23.47
C THR A 186 -18.08 6.64 -23.00
N ASP A 187 -18.25 7.15 -21.77
CA ASP A 187 -17.38 8.15 -21.17
C ASP A 187 -15.97 7.62 -20.97
N LEU A 188 -15.80 6.35 -20.56
CA LEU A 188 -14.49 5.73 -20.45
C LEU A 188 -13.76 5.68 -21.79
N ARG A 189 -14.47 5.24 -22.86
CA ARG A 189 -13.89 5.21 -24.20
C ARG A 189 -13.44 6.60 -24.65
N HIS A 190 -14.26 7.61 -24.41
CA HIS A 190 -13.93 8.99 -24.70
C HIS A 190 -12.71 9.47 -23.91
N THR A 191 -12.70 9.24 -22.59
CA THR A 191 -11.55 9.59 -21.74
C THR A 191 -10.26 8.92 -22.20
N LEU A 192 -10.29 7.61 -22.50
CA LEU A 192 -9.10 6.89 -22.99
C LEU A 192 -8.59 7.44 -24.34
N SER A 193 -9.49 7.88 -25.23
CA SER A 193 -9.10 8.49 -26.49
C SER A 193 -8.53 9.91 -26.34
N GLU A 194 -8.94 10.63 -25.30
CA GLU A 194 -8.48 11.99 -25.01
C GLU A 194 -7.28 12.06 -24.06
N LEU A 195 -7.07 11.01 -23.23
CA LEU A 195 -6.00 10.97 -22.23
C LEU A 195 -4.61 11.31 -22.81
N PRO A 196 -4.23 10.85 -24.02
CA PRO A 196 -2.95 11.24 -24.64
C PRO A 196 -2.82 12.74 -24.93
N LYS A 197 -3.95 13.46 -25.07
CA LYS A 197 -3.96 14.92 -25.28
C LYS A 197 -3.70 15.65 -23.95
N HIS A 198 -4.08 15.07 -22.83
CA HIS A 198 -3.83 15.59 -21.47
C HIS A 198 -2.44 15.18 -20.97
N ARG A 199 -1.39 15.76 -21.55
CA ARG A 199 0.01 15.39 -21.34
C ARG A 199 0.42 15.35 -19.86
N SER A 200 -0.03 16.28 -19.03
CA SER A 200 0.28 16.31 -17.59
C SER A 200 -0.31 15.12 -16.85
N THR A 201 -1.58 14.81 -17.09
CA THR A 201 -2.26 13.68 -16.44
C THR A 201 -1.67 12.34 -16.87
N MET A 202 -1.40 12.17 -18.19
CA MET A 202 -0.75 10.97 -18.69
C MET A 202 0.66 10.80 -18.10
N ALA A 203 1.47 11.87 -18.11
CA ALA A 203 2.82 11.84 -17.53
C ALA A 203 2.78 11.51 -16.04
N PHE A 204 1.81 12.04 -15.30
CA PHE A 204 1.61 11.72 -13.89
C PHE A 204 1.24 10.25 -13.67
N LEU A 205 0.26 9.72 -14.41
CA LEU A 205 -0.16 8.33 -14.28
C LEU A 205 0.99 7.35 -14.56
N ILE A 206 1.82 7.63 -15.59
CA ILE A 206 2.99 6.80 -15.90
C ILE A 206 4.09 7.00 -14.84
N ALA A 207 4.31 8.23 -14.36
CA ALA A 207 5.26 8.47 -13.27
C ALA A 207 4.84 7.71 -12.00
N ASN A 208 3.54 7.80 -11.66
CA ASN A 208 2.97 7.08 -10.51
C ASN A 208 3.14 5.56 -10.63
N MET A 209 2.90 5.00 -11.79
CA MET A 209 3.14 3.59 -12.07
C MET A 209 4.58 3.19 -11.71
N ILE A 210 5.55 3.93 -12.22
CA ILE A 210 6.98 3.61 -12.08
C ILE A 210 7.45 3.78 -10.63
N TYR A 211 7.23 4.95 -10.01
CA TYR A 211 7.73 5.14 -8.64
C TYR A 211 6.98 4.32 -7.60
N THR A 212 5.70 3.98 -7.84
CA THR A 212 4.93 3.09 -6.94
C THR A 212 5.46 1.67 -6.99
N ASP A 213 5.80 1.14 -8.17
CA ASP A 213 6.46 -0.16 -8.30
C ASP A 213 7.80 -0.18 -7.56
N GLY A 214 8.59 0.90 -7.66
CA GLY A 214 9.81 1.09 -6.89
C GLY A 214 9.56 1.07 -5.37
N LEU A 215 8.54 1.81 -4.89
CA LEU A 215 8.20 1.89 -3.47
C LEU A 215 7.73 0.55 -2.91
N VAL A 216 6.81 -0.12 -3.60
CA VAL A 216 6.29 -1.45 -3.19
C VAL A 216 7.41 -2.47 -3.13
N SER A 217 8.30 -2.46 -4.12
CA SER A 217 9.46 -3.35 -4.15
C SER A 217 10.46 -3.04 -3.04
N LEU A 218 10.68 -1.77 -2.73
CA LEU A 218 11.54 -1.34 -1.63
C LEU A 218 11.03 -1.86 -0.27
N PHE A 219 9.74 -1.75 -0.01
CA PHE A 219 9.14 -2.30 1.20
C PHE A 219 9.18 -3.83 1.25
N ALA A 220 8.95 -4.50 0.11
CA ALA A 220 8.98 -5.97 0.05
C ALA A 220 10.40 -6.54 0.24
N PHE A 221 11.40 -5.91 -0.36
CA PHE A 221 12.77 -6.44 -0.36
C PHE A 221 13.68 -5.86 0.73
N GLY A 222 13.30 -4.77 1.40
CA GLY A 222 14.12 -4.14 2.43
C GLY A 222 14.48 -5.10 3.58
N GLY A 223 13.51 -5.85 4.11
CA GLY A 223 13.75 -6.86 5.13
C GLY A 223 14.58 -8.04 4.63
N ILE A 224 14.34 -8.51 3.39
CA ILE A 224 15.08 -9.61 2.76
C ILE A 224 16.54 -9.21 2.55
N TYR A 225 16.79 -8.00 2.09
CA TYR A 225 18.13 -7.45 1.91
C TYR A 225 18.89 -7.36 3.25
N ALA A 226 18.21 -6.89 4.30
CA ALA A 226 18.79 -6.81 5.63
C ALA A 226 19.13 -8.21 6.21
N ALA A 227 18.25 -9.21 5.97
CA ALA A 227 18.54 -10.59 6.33
C ALA A 227 19.78 -11.14 5.61
N GLY A 228 19.91 -10.89 4.31
CA GLY A 228 21.06 -11.32 3.52
C GLY A 228 22.36 -10.59 3.88
N THR A 229 22.28 -9.28 4.16
CA THR A 229 23.47 -8.45 4.44
C THR A 229 23.94 -8.55 5.88
N PHE A 230 23.04 -8.46 6.87
CA PHE A 230 23.37 -8.40 8.29
C PHE A 230 23.11 -9.73 9.03
N GLY A 231 22.39 -10.67 8.39
CA GLY A 231 21.96 -11.91 9.04
C GLY A 231 20.77 -11.69 9.97
N TRP A 232 19.90 -10.71 9.71
CA TRP A 232 18.76 -10.43 10.57
C TRP A 232 17.79 -11.61 10.64
N ASN A 233 17.33 -11.87 11.83
CA ASN A 233 16.28 -12.86 12.11
C ASN A 233 14.87 -12.24 11.94
N THR A 234 13.85 -13.08 12.06
CA THR A 234 12.44 -12.69 11.91
C THR A 234 12.03 -11.58 12.89
N ILE A 235 12.58 -11.58 14.12
CA ILE A 235 12.25 -10.56 15.14
C ILE A 235 12.83 -9.20 14.72
N GLN A 236 14.07 -9.17 14.23
CA GLN A 236 14.70 -7.93 13.74
C GLN A 236 13.96 -7.38 12.52
N ILE A 237 13.58 -8.24 11.56
CA ILE A 237 12.81 -7.83 10.38
C ILE A 237 11.43 -7.29 10.79
N GLY A 238 10.74 -7.97 11.71
CA GLY A 238 9.45 -7.52 12.23
C GLY A 238 9.55 -6.17 12.95
N THR A 239 10.56 -6.01 13.81
CA THR A 239 10.83 -4.74 14.51
C THR A 239 11.14 -3.61 13.52
N PHE A 240 11.95 -3.89 12.50
CA PHE A 240 12.23 -2.96 11.41
C PHE A 240 10.95 -2.51 10.72
N GLY A 241 10.04 -3.44 10.39
CA GLY A 241 8.73 -3.13 9.79
C GLY A 241 7.87 -2.22 10.67
N ILE A 242 7.85 -2.45 11.98
CA ILE A 242 7.12 -1.60 12.95
C ILE A 242 7.73 -0.19 12.97
N VAL A 243 9.05 -0.09 13.02
CA VAL A 243 9.75 1.21 13.01
C VAL A 243 9.46 1.97 11.72
N LEU A 244 9.47 1.31 10.56
CA LEU A 244 9.09 1.91 9.28
C LEU A 244 7.64 2.42 9.31
N ALA A 245 6.71 1.66 9.88
CA ALA A 245 5.30 2.04 9.97
C ALA A 245 5.09 3.26 10.89
N LEU A 246 5.80 3.32 12.02
CA LEU A 246 5.78 4.47 12.93
C LEU A 246 6.34 5.72 12.24
N ALA A 247 7.49 5.59 11.58
CA ALA A 247 8.09 6.67 10.79
C ALA A 247 7.15 7.11 9.65
N GLY A 248 6.50 6.14 8.98
CA GLY A 248 5.50 6.38 7.94
C GLY A 248 4.27 7.12 8.44
N THR A 249 3.80 6.83 9.65
CA THR A 249 2.71 7.55 10.31
C THR A 249 3.04 9.02 10.46
N PHE A 250 4.20 9.32 11.03
CA PHE A 250 4.67 10.69 11.20
C PHE A 250 4.86 11.38 9.85
N GLY A 251 5.53 10.69 8.92
CA GLY A 251 5.77 11.20 7.57
C GLY A 251 4.47 11.54 6.83
N ALA A 252 3.46 10.66 6.85
CA ALA A 252 2.18 10.88 6.20
C ALA A 252 1.43 12.08 6.79
N PHE A 253 1.42 12.22 8.11
CA PHE A 253 0.79 13.36 8.78
C PHE A 253 1.46 14.68 8.43
N MET A 254 2.80 14.74 8.50
CA MET A 254 3.57 15.92 8.11
C MET A 254 3.47 16.21 6.61
N GLY A 255 3.54 15.15 5.80
CA GLY A 255 3.41 15.25 4.35
C GLY A 255 2.07 15.83 3.91
N GLY A 256 0.99 15.51 4.60
CA GLY A 256 -0.33 16.11 4.33
C GLY A 256 -0.37 17.63 4.58
N LYS A 257 0.31 18.10 5.64
CA LYS A 257 0.44 19.55 5.89
C LYS A 257 1.34 20.24 4.86
N LEU A 258 2.42 19.58 4.47
CA LEU A 258 3.33 20.08 3.43
C LEU A 258 2.65 20.09 2.05
N ASP A 259 1.77 19.15 1.77
CA ASP A 259 0.98 19.09 0.53
C ASP A 259 0.06 20.33 0.41
N ASP A 260 -0.67 20.67 1.48
CA ASP A 260 -1.49 21.88 1.50
C ASP A 260 -0.66 23.16 1.33
N ALA A 261 0.54 23.21 1.91
CA ALA A 261 1.40 24.40 1.93
C ALA A 261 2.24 24.57 0.64
N LEU A 262 2.80 23.48 0.11
CA LEU A 262 3.78 23.49 -0.98
C LEU A 262 3.22 22.97 -2.30
N GLY A 263 2.08 22.27 -2.24
CA GLY A 263 1.50 21.52 -3.35
C GLY A 263 1.99 20.08 -3.46
N PRO A 264 1.14 19.18 -4.00
CA PRO A 264 1.39 17.74 -4.02
C PRO A 264 2.61 17.35 -4.85
N LYS A 265 2.86 18.00 -5.98
CA LYS A 265 4.01 17.68 -6.84
C LYS A 265 5.34 17.87 -6.10
N ARG A 266 5.48 18.95 -5.29
CA ARG A 266 6.70 19.19 -4.52
C ARG A 266 6.89 18.15 -3.42
N VAL A 267 5.80 17.72 -2.77
CA VAL A 267 5.84 16.67 -1.75
C VAL A 267 6.22 15.33 -2.37
N ILE A 268 5.65 14.96 -3.52
CA ILE A 268 6.03 13.75 -4.28
C ILE A 268 7.51 13.81 -4.67
N THR A 269 7.96 14.94 -5.22
CA THR A 269 9.36 15.14 -5.62
C THR A 269 10.31 14.97 -4.44
N GLY A 270 10.03 15.64 -3.31
CA GLY A 270 10.83 15.54 -2.10
C GLY A 270 10.85 14.11 -1.53
N SER A 271 9.70 13.42 -1.54
CA SER A 271 9.62 12.03 -1.11
C SER A 271 10.45 11.09 -2.00
N ILE A 272 10.37 11.23 -3.33
CA ILE A 272 11.16 10.43 -4.27
C ILE A 272 12.66 10.71 -4.08
N LEU A 273 13.07 11.96 -3.90
CA LEU A 273 14.47 12.31 -3.64
C LEU A 273 14.96 11.71 -2.32
N LEU A 274 14.13 11.73 -1.27
CA LEU A 274 14.48 11.11 0.01
C LEU A 274 14.59 9.58 -0.10
N LEU A 275 13.71 8.92 -0.87
CA LEU A 275 13.81 7.50 -1.16
C LEU A 275 15.07 7.17 -1.98
N LEU A 276 15.35 7.96 -3.01
CA LEU A 276 16.52 7.79 -3.86
C LEU A 276 17.82 7.93 -3.07
N THR A 277 17.96 8.97 -2.27
CA THR A 277 19.13 9.17 -1.40
C THR A 277 19.27 8.07 -0.36
N SER A 278 18.16 7.61 0.24
CA SER A 278 18.17 6.52 1.21
C SER A 278 18.61 5.20 0.56
N ILE A 279 18.14 4.88 -0.65
CA ILE A 279 18.56 3.68 -1.38
C ILE A 279 20.04 3.75 -1.73
N ILE A 280 20.51 4.87 -2.29
CA ILE A 280 21.94 5.04 -2.62
C ILE A 280 22.79 4.86 -1.35
N ALA A 281 22.37 5.45 -0.24
CA ALA A 281 23.04 5.29 1.04
C ALA A 281 23.07 3.82 1.52
N ILE A 282 21.94 3.10 1.40
CA ILE A 282 21.86 1.67 1.73
C ILE A 282 22.84 0.84 0.89
N LEU A 283 22.97 1.14 -0.40
CA LEU A 283 23.91 0.44 -1.29
C LEU A 283 25.37 0.69 -0.91
N LEU A 284 25.68 1.71 -0.12
CA LEU A 284 27.02 2.03 0.39
C LEU A 284 27.27 1.49 1.81
N ILE A 285 26.33 0.69 2.34
CA ILE A 285 26.46 0.04 3.65
C ILE A 285 26.62 -1.47 3.44
N ASP A 286 27.60 -2.04 4.12
CA ASP A 286 27.83 -3.47 4.24
C ASP A 286 27.95 -3.84 5.72
N ARG A 287 28.12 -5.12 5.99
CA ARG A 287 28.26 -5.66 7.36
C ARG A 287 29.42 -5.01 8.13
N GLU A 288 30.49 -4.62 7.45
CA GLU A 288 31.75 -4.14 8.01
C GLU A 288 32.10 -2.71 7.57
N THR A 289 31.27 -2.09 6.73
CA THR A 289 31.54 -0.74 6.19
C THR A 289 30.28 0.11 6.14
N ILE A 290 30.43 1.40 6.47
CA ILE A 290 29.44 2.45 6.26
C ILE A 290 30.13 3.53 5.45
N PHE A 291 29.66 3.84 4.23
CA PHE A 291 30.23 4.86 3.34
C PHE A 291 31.75 4.71 3.20
N PHE A 292 32.23 3.46 2.95
CA PHE A 292 33.63 3.09 2.84
C PHE A 292 34.45 3.14 4.15
N ILE A 293 33.88 3.55 5.26
CA ILE A 293 34.51 3.57 6.58
C ILE A 293 34.31 2.21 7.23
N LYS A 294 35.37 1.55 7.68
CA LYS A 294 35.30 0.29 8.41
C LYS A 294 34.63 0.48 9.78
N VAL A 295 33.69 -0.41 10.10
CA VAL A 295 32.99 -0.43 11.39
C VAL A 295 33.00 -1.85 11.97
N THR A 296 32.72 -1.95 13.26
CA THR A 296 32.63 -3.23 13.94
C THR A 296 31.44 -4.05 13.38
N PRO A 297 31.68 -5.30 12.92
CA PRO A 297 30.60 -6.14 12.40
C PRO A 297 29.63 -6.59 13.50
N PRO A 298 28.40 -7.02 13.13
CA PRO A 298 27.45 -7.58 14.07
C PRO A 298 28.03 -8.81 14.80
N VAL A 299 27.92 -8.81 16.14
CA VAL A 299 28.38 -9.94 16.98
C VAL A 299 27.17 -10.78 17.38
N PRO A 300 27.23 -12.12 17.30
CA PRO A 300 26.18 -12.98 17.83
C PRO A 300 25.86 -12.66 19.29
N GLY A 301 24.59 -12.40 19.62
CA GLY A 301 24.18 -12.02 20.97
C GLY A 301 24.33 -10.52 21.32
N GLY A 302 24.78 -9.66 20.40
CA GLY A 302 24.99 -8.22 20.59
C GLY A 302 23.75 -7.35 20.73
N GLY A 303 22.55 -7.97 20.89
CA GLY A 303 21.26 -7.28 21.01
C GLY A 303 20.62 -6.93 19.66
N LEU A 304 19.40 -6.38 19.73
CA LEU A 304 18.68 -5.90 18.53
C LEU A 304 19.42 -4.69 17.93
N PHE A 305 19.86 -4.84 16.67
CA PHE A 305 20.58 -3.76 15.95
C PHE A 305 21.83 -3.25 16.68
N GLY A 306 22.67 -4.19 17.20
CA GLY A 306 23.82 -3.85 18.03
C GLY A 306 24.96 -3.15 17.27
N ALA A 307 25.18 -3.53 15.99
CA ALA A 307 26.27 -3.00 15.17
C ALA A 307 25.96 -1.61 14.58
N PRO A 308 27.01 -0.77 14.37
CA PRO A 308 26.83 0.55 13.74
C PRO A 308 26.18 0.47 12.36
N ALA A 309 26.52 -0.51 11.52
CA ALA A 309 25.93 -0.69 10.20
C ALA A 309 24.43 -1.01 10.25
N GLU A 310 23.99 -1.83 11.22
CA GLU A 310 22.59 -2.13 11.45
C GLU A 310 21.80 -0.89 11.88
N LYS A 311 22.38 -0.06 12.78
CA LYS A 311 21.77 1.21 13.21
C LYS A 311 21.66 2.19 12.06
N ALA A 312 22.68 2.29 11.20
CA ALA A 312 22.63 3.13 10.01
C ALA A 312 21.53 2.66 9.04
N TYR A 313 21.42 1.35 8.83
CA TYR A 313 20.36 0.77 7.99
C TYR A 313 18.96 1.04 8.59
N LEU A 314 18.80 0.91 9.89
CA LEU A 314 17.55 1.22 10.60
C LEU A 314 17.15 2.69 10.44
N LEU A 315 18.13 3.61 10.55
CA LEU A 315 17.90 5.05 10.34
C LEU A 315 17.44 5.35 8.90
N LEU A 316 18.10 4.75 7.91
CA LEU A 316 17.70 4.87 6.51
C LEU A 316 16.31 4.26 6.27
N GLY A 317 15.98 3.16 6.95
CA GLY A 317 14.63 2.61 6.97
C GLY A 317 13.60 3.62 7.51
N CYS A 318 13.91 4.33 8.61
CA CYS A 318 13.04 5.39 9.11
C CYS A 318 12.80 6.47 8.05
N LEU A 319 13.83 6.92 7.33
CA LEU A 319 13.69 7.90 6.25
C LEU A 319 12.83 7.35 5.09
N ILE A 320 12.97 6.08 4.75
CA ILE A 320 12.11 5.40 3.77
C ILE A 320 10.64 5.38 4.23
N GLY A 321 10.40 5.01 5.49
CA GLY A 321 9.06 5.08 6.09
C GLY A 321 8.48 6.50 6.02
N MET A 322 9.26 7.50 6.45
CA MET A 322 8.87 8.91 6.41
C MET A 322 8.57 9.43 5.01
N ALA A 323 9.17 8.89 3.96
CA ALA A 323 8.92 9.27 2.58
C ALA A 323 7.73 8.53 1.93
N GLY A 324 7.51 7.27 2.30
CA GLY A 324 6.53 6.40 1.66
C GLY A 324 5.08 6.86 1.88
N GLY A 325 4.74 7.29 3.09
CA GLY A 325 3.41 7.81 3.42
C GLY A 325 3.05 9.08 2.65
N PRO A 326 3.87 10.13 2.71
CA PRO A 326 3.66 11.36 1.94
C PRO A 326 3.60 11.13 0.44
N LEU A 327 4.46 10.27 -0.11
CA LEU A 327 4.47 9.93 -1.53
C LEU A 327 3.10 9.43 -1.98
N GLN A 328 2.54 8.46 -1.27
CA GLN A 328 1.25 7.87 -1.60
C GLN A 328 0.09 8.84 -1.34
N ALA A 329 0.12 9.59 -0.25
CA ALA A 329 -0.92 10.57 0.09
C ALA A 329 -0.97 11.72 -0.93
N ALA A 330 0.17 12.32 -1.27
CA ALA A 330 0.27 13.42 -2.22
C ALA A 330 0.00 12.97 -3.67
N SER A 331 0.26 11.71 -4.02
CA SER A 331 -0.11 11.16 -5.33
C SER A 331 -1.64 11.19 -5.55
N ARG A 332 -2.43 10.87 -4.52
CA ARG A 332 -3.89 10.99 -4.59
C ARG A 332 -4.33 12.45 -4.74
N THR A 333 -3.69 13.35 -4.02
CA THR A 333 -4.00 14.78 -4.08
C THR A 333 -3.65 15.38 -5.45
N LEU A 334 -2.51 14.98 -6.02
CA LEU A 334 -2.12 15.41 -7.38
C LEU A 334 -3.11 14.88 -8.43
N LEU A 335 -3.56 13.63 -8.30
CA LEU A 335 -4.60 13.09 -9.17
C LEU A 335 -5.87 13.96 -9.13
N ILE A 336 -6.34 14.30 -7.93
CA ILE A 336 -7.54 15.11 -7.74
C ILE A 336 -7.41 16.49 -8.42
N ARG A 337 -6.21 17.10 -8.39
CA ARG A 337 -5.95 18.39 -9.06
C ARG A 337 -5.88 18.27 -10.57
N LEU A 338 -5.43 17.13 -11.10
CA LEU A 338 -5.29 16.90 -12.54
C LEU A 338 -6.55 16.32 -13.21
N ALA A 339 -7.42 15.69 -12.44
CA ALA A 339 -8.60 15.00 -12.95
C ALA A 339 -9.82 15.95 -13.04
N PRO A 340 -10.64 15.83 -14.09
CA PRO A 340 -11.95 16.47 -14.13
C PRO A 340 -12.84 16.00 -12.97
N GLN A 341 -13.49 16.95 -12.30
CA GLN A 341 -14.28 16.67 -11.09
C GLN A 341 -15.53 15.81 -11.36
N ASP A 342 -16.07 15.88 -12.57
CA ASP A 342 -17.20 15.06 -13.02
C ASP A 342 -16.83 13.60 -13.31
N ARG A 343 -15.51 13.29 -13.46
CA ARG A 343 -14.95 11.95 -13.77
C ARG A 343 -13.96 11.43 -12.73
N ILE A 344 -14.06 11.91 -11.51
CA ILE A 344 -13.05 11.66 -10.47
C ILE A 344 -12.90 10.17 -10.11
N ALA A 345 -13.99 9.39 -10.05
CA ALA A 345 -13.92 7.97 -9.75
C ALA A 345 -13.29 7.17 -10.91
N GLN A 346 -13.55 7.58 -12.14
CA GLN A 346 -12.89 7.00 -13.32
C GLN A 346 -11.37 7.23 -13.27
N PHE A 347 -10.92 8.43 -12.89
CA PHE A 347 -9.51 8.73 -12.77
C PHE A 347 -8.85 8.01 -11.61
N PHE A 348 -9.53 7.80 -10.48
CA PHE A 348 -9.06 6.91 -9.43
C PHE A 348 -9.00 5.44 -9.89
N GLY A 349 -9.91 5.02 -10.77
CA GLY A 349 -9.85 3.73 -11.44
C GLY A 349 -8.60 3.60 -12.34
N LEU A 350 -8.26 4.61 -13.13
CA LEU A 350 -7.02 4.64 -13.93
C LEU A 350 -5.77 4.67 -13.02
N PHE A 351 -5.83 5.36 -11.91
CA PHE A 351 -4.77 5.38 -10.91
C PHE A 351 -4.55 3.98 -10.27
N ALA A 352 -5.62 3.28 -9.94
CA ALA A 352 -5.54 1.90 -9.47
C ALA A 352 -5.00 0.94 -10.55
N LEU A 353 -5.42 1.11 -11.81
CA LEU A 353 -4.85 0.38 -12.95
C LEU A 353 -3.32 0.56 -13.01
N THR A 354 -2.83 1.80 -12.97
CA THR A 354 -1.38 2.07 -13.04
C THR A 354 -0.62 1.52 -11.84
N GLY A 355 -1.22 1.45 -10.66
CA GLY A 355 -0.61 0.86 -9.47
C GLY A 355 -0.57 -0.67 -9.44
N LYS A 356 -1.28 -1.35 -10.37
CA LYS A 356 -1.38 -2.82 -10.37
C LYS A 356 -0.82 -3.48 -11.62
N VAL A 357 -0.93 -2.84 -12.79
CA VAL A 357 -0.60 -3.46 -14.08
C VAL A 357 0.87 -3.84 -14.22
N THR A 358 1.76 -3.10 -13.57
CA THR A 358 3.21 -3.33 -13.58
C THR A 358 3.78 -3.76 -12.23
N SER A 359 2.96 -3.99 -11.22
CA SER A 359 3.41 -4.28 -9.85
C SER A 359 4.34 -5.50 -9.72
N PHE A 360 4.35 -6.39 -10.72
CA PHE A 360 5.28 -7.51 -10.80
C PHE A 360 6.68 -7.12 -11.32
N MET A 361 6.82 -5.95 -11.98
CA MET A 361 8.07 -5.55 -12.65
C MET A 361 9.21 -5.33 -11.65
N GLY A 362 8.93 -4.66 -10.54
CA GLY A 362 9.94 -4.39 -9.52
C GLY A 362 10.53 -5.70 -8.94
N PRO A 363 9.71 -6.59 -8.36
CA PRO A 363 10.17 -7.90 -7.89
C PRO A 363 10.88 -8.73 -8.94
N LEU A 364 10.35 -8.75 -10.18
CA LEU A 364 10.95 -9.51 -11.29
C LEU A 364 12.34 -9.00 -11.62
N LEU A 365 12.52 -7.69 -11.79
CA LEU A 365 13.81 -7.09 -12.15
C LEU A 365 14.83 -7.25 -11.02
N ILE A 366 14.42 -7.04 -9.76
CA ILE A 366 15.30 -7.26 -8.61
C ILE A 366 15.76 -8.73 -8.56
N GLY A 367 14.84 -9.67 -8.70
CA GLY A 367 15.14 -11.09 -8.68
C GLY A 367 16.05 -11.51 -9.84
N LEU A 368 15.74 -11.05 -11.05
CA LEU A 368 16.54 -11.35 -12.26
C LEU A 368 17.97 -10.81 -12.14
N VAL A 369 18.13 -9.53 -11.77
CA VAL A 369 19.46 -8.91 -11.62
C VAL A 369 20.24 -9.59 -10.50
N THR A 370 19.59 -9.90 -9.36
CA THR A 370 20.22 -10.64 -8.27
C THR A 370 20.70 -12.02 -8.73
N ALA A 371 19.89 -12.74 -9.49
CA ALA A 371 20.24 -14.08 -9.99
C ALA A 371 21.41 -14.03 -10.99
N VAL A 372 21.39 -13.09 -11.94
CA VAL A 372 22.44 -12.96 -12.96
C VAL A 372 23.77 -12.46 -12.38
N THR A 373 23.71 -11.53 -11.41
CA THR A 373 24.92 -10.94 -10.82
C THR A 373 25.41 -11.65 -9.57
N ALA A 374 24.63 -12.60 -9.04
CA ALA A 374 24.84 -13.20 -7.73
C ALA A 374 24.98 -12.18 -6.58
N SER A 375 24.35 -10.98 -6.74
CA SER A 375 24.50 -9.86 -5.82
C SER A 375 23.13 -9.24 -5.49
N GLN A 376 22.71 -9.37 -4.23
CA GLN A 376 21.50 -8.69 -3.73
C GLN A 376 21.62 -7.17 -3.84
N LYS A 377 22.83 -6.64 -3.66
CA LYS A 377 23.13 -5.20 -3.80
C LYS A 377 22.85 -4.70 -5.22
N ALA A 378 23.25 -5.46 -6.23
CA ALA A 378 22.96 -5.15 -7.63
C ALA A 378 21.45 -5.23 -7.92
N GLY A 379 20.75 -6.22 -7.36
CA GLY A 379 19.30 -6.31 -7.43
C GLY A 379 18.59 -5.09 -6.85
N MET A 380 18.98 -4.67 -5.65
CA MET A 380 18.42 -3.48 -5.00
C MET A 380 18.75 -2.18 -5.75
N ALA A 381 19.88 -2.10 -6.47
CA ALA A 381 20.25 -0.94 -7.27
C ALA A 381 19.23 -0.67 -8.42
N VAL A 382 18.49 -1.68 -8.86
CA VAL A 382 17.41 -1.52 -9.86
C VAL A 382 16.37 -0.49 -9.42
N LEU A 383 16.13 -0.36 -8.10
CA LEU A 383 15.17 0.59 -7.56
C LEU A 383 15.52 2.05 -7.84
N VAL A 384 16.82 2.35 -8.01
CA VAL A 384 17.29 3.68 -8.42
C VAL A 384 16.67 4.06 -9.77
N LEU A 385 16.56 3.11 -10.72
CA LEU A 385 15.99 3.37 -12.05
C LEU A 385 14.49 3.70 -11.95
N PHE A 386 13.76 3.03 -11.07
CA PHE A 386 12.35 3.33 -10.84
C PHE A 386 12.15 4.75 -10.29
N PHE A 387 12.92 5.15 -9.31
CA PHE A 387 12.80 6.48 -8.73
C PHE A 387 13.31 7.59 -9.66
N VAL A 388 14.40 7.39 -10.37
CA VAL A 388 14.90 8.35 -11.36
C VAL A 388 13.93 8.47 -12.54
N GLY A 389 13.42 7.35 -13.05
CA GLY A 389 12.42 7.34 -14.13
C GLY A 389 11.12 8.03 -13.73
N GLY A 390 10.62 7.71 -12.52
CA GLY A 390 9.44 8.35 -11.95
C GLY A 390 9.62 9.86 -11.76
N LEU A 391 10.77 10.30 -11.24
CA LEU A 391 11.11 11.71 -11.07
C LEU A 391 11.22 12.45 -12.41
N GLY A 392 11.86 11.84 -13.40
CA GLY A 392 12.01 12.42 -14.75
C GLY A 392 10.65 12.62 -15.45
N LEU A 393 9.72 11.70 -15.29
CA LEU A 393 8.35 11.85 -15.81
C LEU A 393 7.53 12.86 -15.00
N LEU A 394 7.67 12.86 -13.67
CA LEU A 394 7.00 13.83 -12.81
C LEU A 394 7.43 15.28 -13.12
N ALA A 395 8.67 15.49 -13.54
CA ALA A 395 9.17 16.80 -13.95
C ALA A 395 8.34 17.41 -15.11
N ARG A 396 7.81 16.55 -16.01
CA ARG A 396 6.97 16.97 -17.16
C ARG A 396 5.53 17.31 -16.78
N VAL A 397 5.10 16.99 -15.56
CA VAL A 397 3.75 17.31 -15.07
C VAL A 397 3.69 18.80 -14.74
N ARG A 398 2.68 19.48 -15.27
CA ARG A 398 2.36 20.87 -14.92
C ARG A 398 1.10 20.86 -14.07
N GLU A 399 1.18 21.43 -12.89
CA GLU A 399 0.01 21.76 -12.08
C GLU A 399 -0.66 22.98 -12.74
N ALA A 400 -1.98 22.93 -12.93
CA ALA A 400 -2.75 24.04 -13.48
C ALA A 400 -2.89 25.16 -12.45
#